data_d9f6da3c1f15e7bb541c595dcf6d68f1
#
_entry.id   d9f6da3c1f15e7bb541c595dcf6d68f1
#
_cell.length_a   1.000
_cell.length_b   1.000
_cell.length_c   1.000
_cell.angle_alpha   90.00
_cell.angle_beta   90.00
_cell.angle_gamma   90.00
#
_symmetry.space_group_name_H-M   'P 1'
#
loop_
_entity.id
_entity.type
_entity.pdbx_description
1 polymer ?
#
loop_
_entity_poly.entity_id
_entity_poly.type
_entity_poly.pdbx_seq_one_letter_code
_entity_poly.pdbx_strand_id
1 'polypeptide(L)'
;QGRATITQGFDALGATQRGDPLASRLDAPPGFTTLSWWLNWRRSLAARVSLSLAANGQFSTDPLLIGENFVLGGNAFLRGYDFAQRVGDQGVAGVGELRYDWPKALGAVDHLQLYAFADGGTVRNLDGGFCDGSLASSGAGLRADVTGNLDFDLEVAVPLTEPRYDTGD
;
A
#
# COMPACT_ATOMS: atom_id res chain seq x y z
N GLN A 1 -0.60 -16.55 2.93
CA GLN A 1 0.65 -16.15 3.57
C GLN A 1 0.43 -14.86 4.34
N GLY A 2 1.10 -14.71 5.50
CA GLY A 2 1.02 -13.48 6.29
C GLY A 2 2.23 -13.37 7.21
N ARG A 3 2.47 -12.15 7.68
CA ARG A 3 3.49 -11.82 8.67
C ARG A 3 2.96 -10.73 9.58
N ALA A 4 3.33 -10.80 10.84
CA ALA A 4 3.22 -9.69 11.79
C ALA A 4 4.61 -9.38 12.35
N THR A 5 4.90 -8.10 12.55
CA THR A 5 6.19 -7.61 13.05
C THR A 5 5.92 -6.57 14.13
N ILE A 6 6.58 -6.69 15.26
CA ILE A 6 6.59 -5.66 16.30
C ILE A 6 7.93 -4.95 16.21
N THR A 7 7.90 -3.63 16.15
CA THR A 7 9.10 -2.77 16.18
C THR A 7 9.04 -1.90 17.41
N GLN A 8 10.17 -1.82 18.13
CA GLN A 8 10.33 -0.99 19.32
C GLN A 8 11.45 0.01 19.09
N GLY A 9 11.11 1.30 19.14
CA GLY A 9 12.09 2.39 19.23
C GLY A 9 12.59 2.56 20.64
N PHE A 10 13.86 2.94 20.80
CA PHE A 10 14.49 3.19 22.08
C PHE A 10 15.15 4.57 22.09
N ASP A 11 15.04 5.24 23.23
CA ASP A 11 15.77 6.48 23.49
C ASP A 11 17.22 6.14 23.91
N ALA A 12 18.08 5.95 22.89
CA ALA A 12 19.48 5.57 23.09
C ALA A 12 20.35 6.06 21.93
N LEU A 13 21.66 6.10 22.14
CA LEU A 13 22.69 6.36 21.12
C LEU A 13 22.49 7.66 20.31
N GLY A 14 21.90 8.70 20.91
CA GLY A 14 21.65 9.96 20.22
C GLY A 14 20.38 9.93 19.35
N ALA A 15 19.38 9.15 19.75
CA ALA A 15 18.08 9.13 19.07
C ALA A 15 17.47 10.54 19.01
N THR A 16 16.77 10.83 17.91
CA THR A 16 16.06 12.11 17.70
C THR A 16 15.03 12.32 18.80
N GLN A 17 15.12 13.44 19.49
CA GLN A 17 14.26 13.77 20.63
C GLN A 17 13.00 14.53 20.18
N ARG A 18 11.94 14.42 20.99
CA ARG A 18 10.73 15.24 20.79
C ARG A 18 11.11 16.72 20.86
N GLY A 19 10.67 17.50 19.87
CA GLY A 19 10.99 18.92 19.75
C GLY A 19 12.33 19.23 19.10
N ASP A 20 13.08 18.24 18.63
CA ASP A 20 14.30 18.46 17.86
C ASP A 20 13.96 19.19 16.54
N PRO A 21 14.51 20.39 16.30
CA PRO A 21 14.21 21.16 15.08
C PRO A 21 14.68 20.49 13.79
N LEU A 22 15.53 19.47 13.86
CA LEU A 22 15.97 18.66 12.73
C LEU A 22 15.15 17.39 12.53
N ALA A 23 14.22 17.10 13.46
CA ALA A 23 13.31 15.95 13.32
C ALA A 23 12.35 16.16 12.15
N SER A 24 12.03 15.10 11.44
CA SER A 24 11.01 15.11 10.38
C SER A 24 9.59 15.36 10.93
N ARG A 25 9.40 15.20 12.25
CA ARG A 25 8.18 15.48 13.00
C ARG A 25 8.51 15.83 14.43
N LEU A 26 8.06 17.01 14.89
CA LEU A 26 8.46 17.59 16.18
C LEU A 26 7.87 16.86 17.40
N ASP A 27 6.68 16.27 17.26
CA ASP A 27 5.96 15.59 18.33
C ASP A 27 6.29 14.10 18.45
N ALA A 28 7.09 13.54 17.53
CA ALA A 28 7.50 12.15 17.57
C ALA A 28 8.54 11.88 18.68
N PRO A 29 8.26 10.97 19.63
CA PRO A 29 9.24 10.55 20.61
C PRO A 29 10.23 9.53 20.03
N PRO A 30 11.42 9.36 20.60
CA PRO A 30 12.35 8.29 20.21
C PRO A 30 11.88 6.89 20.62
N GLY A 31 11.08 6.82 21.67
CA GLY A 31 10.48 5.57 22.16
C GLY A 31 9.07 5.41 21.58
N PHE A 32 8.86 4.39 20.76
CA PHE A 32 7.56 4.03 20.17
C PHE A 32 7.44 2.51 20.04
N THR A 33 6.23 2.03 19.94
CA THR A 33 5.95 0.64 19.57
C THR A 33 5.04 0.59 18.35
N THR A 34 5.44 -0.14 17.32
CA THR A 34 4.57 -0.41 16.19
C THR A 34 4.30 -1.91 16.03
N LEU A 35 3.08 -2.22 15.60
CA LEU A 35 2.69 -3.54 15.10
C LEU A 35 2.33 -3.37 13.63
N SER A 36 3.16 -3.91 12.74
CA SER A 36 2.85 -3.97 11.31
C SER A 36 2.53 -5.40 10.90
N TRP A 37 1.66 -5.54 9.90
CA TRP A 37 1.28 -6.85 9.36
C TRP A 37 0.98 -6.75 7.88
N TRP A 38 1.11 -7.90 7.20
CA TRP A 38 0.63 -8.07 5.84
C TRP A 38 0.02 -9.47 5.68
N LEU A 39 -0.93 -9.58 4.75
CA LEU A 39 -1.63 -10.81 4.40
C LEU A 39 -1.77 -10.89 2.89
N ASN A 40 -1.51 -12.07 2.33
CA ASN A 40 -1.78 -12.44 0.95
C ASN A 40 -2.57 -13.74 0.92
N TRP A 41 -3.67 -13.75 0.18
CA TRP A 41 -4.49 -14.91 -0.03
C TRP A 41 -4.89 -15.02 -1.50
N ARG A 42 -4.75 -16.21 -2.06
CA ARG A 42 -5.15 -16.51 -3.44
C ARG A 42 -5.98 -17.79 -3.47
N ARG A 43 -7.03 -17.80 -4.30
CA ARG A 43 -7.88 -18.95 -4.53
C ARG A 43 -8.28 -19.05 -6.01
N SER A 44 -8.13 -20.25 -6.60
CA SER A 44 -8.75 -20.56 -7.89
C SER A 44 -10.25 -20.71 -7.71
N LEU A 45 -11.02 -19.98 -8.50
CA LEU A 45 -12.49 -20.03 -8.54
C LEU A 45 -12.99 -20.97 -9.64
N ALA A 46 -12.25 -21.05 -10.75
CA ALA A 46 -12.50 -21.93 -11.89
C ALA A 46 -11.18 -22.26 -12.58
N ALA A 47 -11.20 -23.07 -13.62
CA ALA A 47 -10.00 -23.54 -14.32
C ALA A 47 -9.03 -22.43 -14.78
N ARG A 48 -9.55 -21.23 -15.04
CA ARG A 48 -8.77 -20.08 -15.54
C ARG A 48 -9.02 -18.80 -14.76
N VAL A 49 -9.83 -18.86 -13.72
CA VAL A 49 -10.23 -17.71 -12.93
C VAL A 49 -9.70 -17.85 -11.51
N SER A 50 -9.02 -16.84 -11.01
CA SER A 50 -8.54 -16.80 -9.63
C SER A 50 -8.85 -15.45 -8.99
N LEU A 51 -9.07 -15.45 -7.68
CA LEU A 51 -9.19 -14.28 -6.82
C LEU A 51 -7.92 -14.17 -5.98
N SER A 52 -7.33 -12.98 -5.98
CA SER A 52 -6.20 -12.62 -5.12
C SER A 52 -6.64 -11.49 -4.20
N LEU A 53 -6.40 -11.64 -2.91
CA LEU A 53 -6.60 -10.62 -1.90
C LEU A 53 -5.28 -10.33 -1.22
N ALA A 54 -4.93 -9.05 -1.08
CA ALA A 54 -3.80 -8.64 -0.29
C ALA A 54 -4.20 -7.50 0.64
N ALA A 55 -3.62 -7.46 1.82
CA ALA A 55 -3.84 -6.39 2.78
C ALA A 55 -2.58 -6.18 3.62
N ASN A 56 -2.38 -4.97 4.08
CA ASN A 56 -1.38 -4.62 5.07
C ASN A 56 -1.92 -3.59 6.05
N GLY A 57 -1.26 -3.44 7.18
CA GLY A 57 -1.62 -2.44 8.16
C GLY A 57 -0.52 -2.20 9.17
N GLN A 58 -0.63 -1.07 9.83
CA GLN A 58 0.23 -0.64 10.91
C GLN A 58 -0.59 -0.02 12.04
N PHE A 59 -0.25 -0.35 13.24
CA PHE A 59 -0.71 0.29 14.46
C PHE A 59 0.51 0.83 15.22
N SER A 60 0.42 2.05 15.72
CA SER A 60 1.46 2.68 16.55
C SER A 60 0.87 3.15 17.87
N THR A 61 1.66 3.12 18.93
CA THR A 61 1.30 3.68 20.25
C THR A 61 1.57 5.19 20.32
N ASP A 62 2.49 5.69 19.50
CA ASP A 62 3.00 7.05 19.55
C ASP A 62 3.11 7.65 18.15
N PRO A 63 3.14 9.00 18.02
CA PRO A 63 3.49 9.66 16.76
C PRO A 63 4.86 9.20 16.25
N LEU A 64 4.95 8.97 14.95
CA LEU A 64 6.15 8.43 14.31
C LEU A 64 6.89 9.47 13.49
N LEU A 65 8.19 9.33 13.39
CA LEU A 65 8.98 10.02 12.37
C LEU A 65 8.51 9.59 10.97
N ILE A 66 8.62 10.47 9.97
CA ILE A 66 8.11 10.22 8.61
C ILE A 66 8.61 8.89 8.00
N GLY A 67 9.86 8.49 8.31
CA GLY A 67 10.41 7.23 7.84
C GLY A 67 9.75 5.95 8.39
N GLU A 68 9.00 6.06 9.49
CA GLU A 68 8.29 4.95 10.12
C GLU A 68 6.78 4.96 9.85
N ASN A 69 6.28 5.98 9.14
CA ASN A 69 4.86 6.13 8.87
C ASN A 69 4.32 5.08 7.91
N PHE A 70 3.05 4.74 8.10
CA PHE A 70 2.29 3.96 7.14
C PHE A 70 1.94 4.84 5.93
N VAL A 71 2.10 4.28 4.73
CA VAL A 71 2.00 5.02 3.46
C VAL A 71 0.85 4.47 2.64
N LEU A 72 0.00 5.36 2.10
CA LEU A 72 -1.03 5.07 1.10
C LEU A 72 -0.68 5.71 -0.25
N GLY A 73 -0.94 4.95 -1.31
CA GLY A 73 -0.65 5.34 -2.69
C GLY A 73 0.61 4.66 -3.23
N GLY A 74 0.60 4.35 -4.51
CA GLY A 74 1.66 3.67 -5.24
C GLY A 74 1.30 2.28 -5.74
N ASN A 75 2.24 1.61 -6.39
CA ASN A 75 1.98 0.39 -7.17
C ASN A 75 1.50 -0.84 -6.38
N ALA A 76 1.69 -0.88 -5.07
CA ALA A 76 1.28 -2.03 -4.26
C ALA A 76 -0.20 -1.96 -3.84
N PHE A 77 -0.63 -0.79 -3.42
CA PHE A 77 -2.00 -0.49 -3.00
C PHE A 77 -2.33 0.93 -3.41
N LEU A 78 -3.59 1.15 -3.80
CA LEU A 78 -4.07 2.46 -4.24
C LEU A 78 -3.34 2.95 -5.50
N ARG A 79 -3.35 2.09 -6.50
CA ARG A 79 -2.64 2.24 -7.78
C ARG A 79 -3.08 3.44 -8.62
N GLY A 80 -4.27 4.01 -8.32
CA GLY A 80 -4.77 5.23 -8.94
C GLY A 80 -4.16 6.53 -8.38
N TYR A 81 -3.21 6.44 -7.42
CA TYR A 81 -2.61 7.59 -6.74
C TYR A 81 -1.09 7.54 -6.76
N ASP A 82 -0.47 8.69 -6.66
CA ASP A 82 0.97 8.82 -6.50
C ASP A 82 1.47 8.14 -5.21
N PHE A 83 2.74 7.77 -5.20
CA PHE A 83 3.38 7.22 -4.00
C PHE A 83 3.30 8.22 -2.85
N ALA A 84 2.95 7.71 -1.66
CA ALA A 84 2.82 8.52 -0.45
C ALA A 84 1.78 9.65 -0.56
N GLN A 85 0.70 9.46 -1.32
CA GLN A 85 -0.40 10.42 -1.41
C GLN A 85 -0.99 10.76 -0.03
N ARG A 86 -0.99 9.79 0.89
CA ARG A 86 -1.29 9.99 2.32
C ARG A 86 -0.34 9.19 3.18
N VAL A 87 0.00 9.74 4.33
CA VAL A 87 0.88 9.11 5.31
C VAL A 87 0.29 9.26 6.71
N GLY A 88 0.55 8.30 7.59
CA GLY A 88 0.07 8.36 8.96
C GLY A 88 0.76 7.37 9.89
N ASP A 89 0.58 7.55 11.19
CA ASP A 89 1.15 6.69 12.23
C ASP A 89 0.48 5.30 12.23
N GLN A 90 -0.80 5.27 11.89
CA GLN A 90 -1.63 4.08 11.83
C GLN A 90 -2.33 4.02 10.48
N GLY A 91 -2.54 2.80 9.98
CA GLY A 91 -3.25 2.65 8.72
C GLY A 91 -3.51 1.21 8.34
N VAL A 92 -4.38 1.07 7.36
CA VAL A 92 -4.69 -0.21 6.72
C VAL A 92 -4.96 0.03 5.24
N ALA A 93 -4.46 -0.87 4.41
CA ALA A 93 -4.75 -0.91 2.98
C ALA A 93 -5.04 -2.34 2.52
N GLY A 94 -5.82 -2.46 1.46
CA GLY A 94 -6.12 -3.75 0.87
C GLY A 94 -6.48 -3.64 -0.60
N VAL A 95 -6.30 -4.74 -1.32
CA VAL A 95 -6.65 -4.90 -2.73
C VAL A 95 -7.30 -6.25 -2.97
N GLY A 96 -8.34 -6.26 -3.78
CA GLY A 96 -8.92 -7.46 -4.38
C GLY A 96 -8.69 -7.44 -5.89
N GLU A 97 -8.17 -8.54 -6.43
CA GLU A 97 -7.87 -8.67 -7.85
C GLU A 97 -8.46 -9.96 -8.40
N LEU A 98 -9.36 -9.86 -9.36
CA LEU A 98 -9.91 -10.98 -10.14
C LEU A 98 -9.06 -11.17 -11.39
N ARG A 99 -8.55 -12.38 -11.62
CA ARG A 99 -7.61 -12.72 -12.68
C ARG A 99 -8.20 -13.80 -13.59
N TYR A 100 -7.92 -13.64 -14.88
CA TYR A 100 -8.21 -14.65 -15.91
C TYR A 100 -6.92 -15.01 -16.63
N ASP A 101 -6.54 -16.28 -16.55
CA ASP A 101 -5.33 -16.82 -17.17
C ASP A 101 -5.66 -17.41 -18.54
N TRP A 102 -5.01 -16.93 -19.59
CA TRP A 102 -5.16 -17.38 -20.96
C TRP A 102 -3.83 -18.01 -21.46
N PRO A 103 -3.63 -19.30 -21.30
CA PRO A 103 -2.42 -19.95 -21.75
C PRO A 103 -2.35 -19.98 -23.29
N LYS A 104 -1.18 -19.65 -23.86
CA LYS A 104 -0.93 -19.62 -25.30
C LYS A 104 -1.90 -18.74 -26.08
N ALA A 105 -2.08 -17.50 -25.63
CA ALA A 105 -3.05 -16.58 -26.18
C ALA A 105 -2.76 -16.20 -27.64
N LEU A 106 -1.50 -15.97 -28.00
CA LEU A 106 -1.06 -15.52 -29.34
C LEU A 106 0.37 -16.02 -29.60
N GLY A 107 0.65 -16.60 -30.73
CA GLY A 107 1.89 -17.23 -31.18
C GLY A 107 3.20 -17.09 -30.38
N ALA A 108 3.64 -15.87 -30.13
CA ALA A 108 4.85 -15.58 -29.34
C ALA A 108 4.57 -15.31 -27.86
N VAL A 109 3.30 -15.30 -27.42
CA VAL A 109 2.89 -15.08 -26.02
C VAL A 109 2.64 -16.41 -25.36
N ASP A 110 3.51 -16.81 -24.46
CA ASP A 110 3.41 -18.08 -23.73
C ASP A 110 2.30 -18.06 -22.68
N HIS A 111 2.09 -16.92 -22.02
CA HIS A 111 1.04 -16.73 -21.04
C HIS A 111 0.49 -15.31 -21.10
N LEU A 112 -0.82 -15.17 -21.06
CA LEU A 112 -1.51 -13.89 -20.94
C LEU A 112 -2.46 -13.96 -19.74
N GLN A 113 -2.35 -13.00 -18.83
CA GLN A 113 -3.27 -12.82 -17.73
C GLN A 113 -3.98 -11.47 -17.87
N LEU A 114 -5.31 -11.51 -17.89
CA LEU A 114 -6.14 -10.31 -17.75
C LEU A 114 -6.57 -10.19 -16.29
N TYR A 115 -6.61 -8.97 -15.77
CA TYR A 115 -7.07 -8.75 -14.41
C TYR A 115 -7.86 -7.46 -14.25
N ALA A 116 -8.75 -7.45 -13.27
CA ALA A 116 -9.42 -6.26 -12.77
C ALA A 116 -9.27 -6.20 -11.26
N PHE A 117 -9.13 -5.01 -10.71
CA PHE A 117 -8.89 -4.81 -9.29
C PHE A 117 -9.69 -3.64 -8.70
N ALA A 118 -9.87 -3.71 -7.41
CA ALA A 118 -10.27 -2.58 -6.58
C ALA A 118 -9.42 -2.59 -5.31
N ASP A 119 -8.94 -1.42 -4.93
CA ASP A 119 -8.13 -1.22 -3.75
C ASP A 119 -8.63 -0.04 -2.91
N GLY A 120 -8.30 -0.06 -1.63
CA GLY A 120 -8.69 0.97 -0.70
C GLY A 120 -7.83 0.94 0.56
N GLY A 121 -7.78 2.07 1.24
CA GLY A 121 -7.05 2.20 2.49
C GLY A 121 -7.40 3.46 3.25
N THR A 122 -6.98 3.48 4.50
CA THR A 122 -7.13 4.64 5.39
C THR A 122 -5.90 4.79 6.25
N VAL A 123 -5.54 6.05 6.54
CA VAL A 123 -4.50 6.41 7.49
C VAL A 123 -5.01 7.38 8.53
N ARG A 124 -4.41 7.33 9.69
CA ARG A 124 -4.65 8.23 10.81
C ARG A 124 -3.34 8.62 11.45
N ASN A 125 -3.22 9.89 11.79
CA ASN A 125 -2.14 10.43 12.61
C ASN A 125 -2.59 10.55 14.07
N LEU A 126 -1.67 10.31 14.99
CA LEU A 126 -1.83 10.61 16.40
C LEU A 126 -1.47 12.08 16.61
N ASP A 127 -2.13 12.72 17.57
CA ASP A 127 -1.91 14.12 17.92
C ASP A 127 -2.15 15.15 16.79
N GLY A 128 -3.14 14.90 15.90
CA GLY A 128 -3.68 15.89 14.98
C GLY A 128 -2.88 16.12 13.70
N GLY A 129 -2.36 15.06 13.11
CA GLY A 129 -1.68 15.13 11.81
C GLY A 129 -2.59 15.53 10.64
N PHE A 130 -2.05 16.29 9.68
CA PHE A 130 -2.78 16.90 8.56
C PHE A 130 -3.12 15.94 7.40
N CYS A 131 -2.62 14.70 7.41
CA CYS A 131 -2.72 13.79 6.26
C CYS A 131 -3.70 12.63 6.46
N ASP A 132 -4.58 12.71 7.47
CA ASP A 132 -5.59 11.70 7.73
C ASP A 132 -6.56 11.54 6.56
N GLY A 133 -7.05 10.33 6.35
CA GLY A 133 -8.10 10.07 5.38
C GLY A 133 -8.03 8.73 4.70
N SER A 134 -8.98 8.53 3.81
CA SER A 134 -9.16 7.30 3.07
C SER A 134 -9.03 7.56 1.58
N LEU A 135 -8.49 6.59 0.86
CA LEU A 135 -8.39 6.57 -0.59
C LEU A 135 -8.98 5.26 -1.11
N ALA A 136 -9.53 5.30 -2.31
CA ALA A 136 -9.97 4.12 -3.04
C ALA A 136 -9.67 4.28 -4.53
N SER A 137 -9.25 3.22 -5.18
CA SER A 137 -9.06 3.17 -6.64
C SER A 137 -9.55 1.85 -7.22
N SER A 138 -9.70 1.82 -8.53
CA SER A 138 -10.00 0.60 -9.27
C SER A 138 -9.32 0.64 -10.63
N GLY A 139 -9.18 -0.52 -11.24
CA GLY A 139 -8.56 -0.58 -12.55
C GLY A 139 -8.57 -1.97 -13.14
N ALA A 140 -7.89 -2.08 -14.28
CA ALA A 140 -7.71 -3.33 -14.98
C ALA A 140 -6.38 -3.32 -15.72
N GLY A 141 -5.87 -4.49 -16.03
CA GLY A 141 -4.61 -4.61 -16.76
C GLY A 141 -4.45 -5.98 -17.41
N LEU A 142 -3.33 -6.11 -18.06
CA LEU A 142 -2.86 -7.37 -18.63
C LEU A 142 -1.38 -7.59 -18.30
N ARG A 143 -1.03 -8.85 -18.08
CA ARG A 143 0.36 -9.32 -17.94
C ARG A 143 0.61 -10.36 -19.00
N ALA A 144 1.71 -10.24 -19.70
CA ALA A 144 2.07 -11.17 -20.77
C ALA A 144 3.52 -11.62 -20.65
N ASP A 145 3.72 -12.93 -20.64
CA ASP A 145 5.05 -13.54 -20.75
C ASP A 145 5.32 -13.81 -22.22
N VAL A 146 6.34 -13.16 -22.79
CA VAL A 146 6.69 -13.24 -24.21
C VAL A 146 8.02 -13.98 -24.35
N THR A 147 8.00 -15.14 -25.02
CA THR A 147 9.18 -15.98 -25.33
C THR A 147 10.06 -16.34 -24.13
N GLY A 148 9.49 -16.42 -22.92
CA GLY A 148 10.17 -16.84 -21.69
C GLY A 148 11.24 -15.90 -21.13
N ASN A 149 11.49 -14.75 -21.78
CA ASN A 149 12.54 -13.80 -21.40
C ASN A 149 12.05 -12.34 -21.28
N LEU A 150 10.80 -12.08 -21.63
CA LEU A 150 10.23 -10.73 -21.61
C LEU A 150 8.87 -10.76 -20.95
N ASP A 151 8.76 -10.05 -19.84
CA ASP A 151 7.51 -9.81 -19.13
C ASP A 151 6.98 -8.42 -19.49
N PHE A 152 5.73 -8.33 -19.85
CA PHE A 152 5.03 -7.11 -20.18
C PHE A 152 3.82 -6.94 -19.24
N ASP A 153 3.71 -5.79 -18.58
CA ASP A 153 2.56 -5.41 -17.77
C ASP A 153 2.01 -4.06 -18.26
N LEU A 154 0.71 -4.03 -18.53
CA LEU A 154 -0.03 -2.82 -18.85
C LEU A 154 -1.21 -2.70 -17.90
N GLU A 155 -1.26 -1.60 -17.14
CA GLU A 155 -2.32 -1.34 -16.18
C GLU A 155 -2.90 0.07 -16.37
N VAL A 156 -4.21 0.18 -16.19
CA VAL A 156 -4.91 1.46 -16.07
C VAL A 156 -5.65 1.47 -14.74
N ALA A 157 -5.38 2.48 -13.93
CA ALA A 157 -6.00 2.70 -12.65
C ALA A 157 -6.72 4.06 -12.61
N VAL A 158 -7.85 4.11 -11.93
CA VAL A 158 -8.67 5.32 -11.79
C VAL A 158 -8.90 5.58 -10.30
N PRO A 159 -8.58 6.80 -9.80
CA PRO A 159 -8.91 7.19 -8.45
C PRO A 159 -10.45 7.31 -8.30
N LEU A 160 -10.99 6.77 -7.20
CA LEU A 160 -12.42 6.83 -6.88
C LEU A 160 -12.72 7.86 -5.78
N THR A 161 -11.68 8.29 -5.06
CA THR A 161 -11.77 9.31 -4.03
C THR A 161 -10.90 10.49 -4.45
N GLU A 162 -11.46 11.70 -4.42
CA GLU A 162 -10.66 12.90 -4.64
C GLU A 162 -9.71 13.10 -3.45
N PRO A 163 -8.40 13.29 -3.69
CA PRO A 163 -7.51 13.72 -2.64
C PRO A 163 -7.99 15.11 -2.18
N ARG A 164 -8.47 15.24 -0.95
CA ARG A 164 -8.66 16.57 -0.37
C ARG A 164 -7.27 17.16 -0.18
N TYR A 165 -6.86 18.01 -1.09
CA TYR A 165 -5.86 19.01 -0.78
C TYR A 165 -6.57 20.01 0.14
N ASP A 166 -6.22 20.04 1.40
CA ASP A 166 -6.54 21.17 2.27
C ASP A 166 -5.70 22.34 1.75
N THR A 167 -6.24 23.05 0.76
CA THR A 167 -5.78 24.39 0.46
C THR A 167 -6.26 25.21 1.64
N GLY A 168 -5.36 25.43 2.60
CA GLY A 168 -5.63 26.30 3.73
C GLY A 168 -6.00 27.69 3.22
N ASP A 169 -7.29 27.97 3.22
CA ASP A 169 -7.89 29.31 3.19
C ASP A 169 -8.18 29.77 4.62
#